data_dd7dc75031a293e3e3b48375f48ce955
#
_entry.id   dd7dc75031a293e3e3b48375f48ce955
#
_cell.length_a   1.000
_cell.length_b   1.000
_cell.length_c   1.000
_cell.angle_alpha   90.00
_cell.angle_beta   90.00
_cell.angle_gamma   90.00
#
_symmetry.space_group_name_H-M   'P 1'
#
loop_
_entity.id
_entity.type
_entity.pdbx_description
1 polymer ?
#
loop_
_entity_poly.entity_id
_entity_poly.type
_entity_poly.pdbx_seq_one_letter_code
_entity_poly.pdbx_strand_id
1 'polypeptide(L)'
;DSVFGVHESPRNLEAKLFGWNVTKTFCARNGLGLIVRSHQSKQGSLGFEVMHDNLLVRVFSARDYESHGNCGAVLLVSRDDERDLLHVRPQVLHSLTKALDGVT
;
A
#
# COMPACT_ATOMS: atom_id res chain seq x y z
N ASP A 1 0.64 -11.76 3.29
CA ASP A 1 -0.38 -12.68 2.70
C ASP A 1 -0.53 -13.98 3.48
N SER A 2 0.20 -14.12 4.57
CA SER A 2 0.08 -15.30 5.45
C SER A 2 -1.07 -15.17 6.46
N VAL A 3 -1.64 -13.97 6.61
CA VAL A 3 -2.71 -13.73 7.58
C VAL A 3 -4.05 -14.17 6.99
N PHE A 4 -4.82 -14.92 7.78
CA PHE A 4 -6.13 -15.41 7.40
C PHE A 4 -7.14 -15.03 8.48
N GLY A 5 -8.29 -14.49 8.06
CA GLY A 5 -9.38 -14.12 8.98
C GLY A 5 -9.18 -12.75 9.61
N VAL A 6 -9.94 -12.51 10.67
CA VAL A 6 -9.94 -11.23 11.41
C VAL A 6 -9.35 -11.46 12.79
N HIS A 7 -8.43 -10.59 13.20
CA HIS A 7 -7.72 -10.70 14.45
C HIS A 7 -7.64 -9.33 15.14
N GLU A 8 -7.31 -9.36 16.42
CA GLU A 8 -7.02 -8.12 17.15
C GLU A 8 -5.77 -7.45 16.56
N SER A 9 -5.80 -6.11 16.45
CA SER A 9 -4.67 -5.36 15.98
C SER A 9 -3.71 -5.02 17.11
N PRO A 10 -2.40 -5.26 16.96
CA PRO A 10 -1.43 -4.83 17.95
C PRO A 10 -1.25 -3.30 18.00
N ARG A 11 -1.72 -2.58 16.95
CA ARG A 11 -1.57 -1.13 16.88
C ARG A 11 -2.62 -0.38 17.71
N ASN A 12 -3.84 -0.92 17.77
CA ASN A 12 -4.98 -0.19 18.31
C ASN A 12 -6.05 -1.18 18.75
N LEU A 13 -6.54 -1.05 19.96
CA LEU A 13 -7.56 -1.94 20.51
C LEU A 13 -8.90 -1.86 19.76
N GLU A 14 -9.18 -0.74 19.12
CA GLU A 14 -10.41 -0.55 18.35
C GLU A 14 -10.30 -1.00 16.90
N ALA A 15 -9.09 -1.25 16.42
CA ALA A 15 -8.85 -1.69 15.06
C ALA A 15 -8.76 -3.21 15.01
N LYS A 16 -8.88 -3.74 13.80
CA LYS A 16 -8.73 -5.17 13.53
C LYS A 16 -7.66 -5.42 12.48
N LEU A 17 -7.00 -6.54 12.62
CA LEU A 17 -6.11 -7.06 11.60
C LEU A 17 -6.91 -8.03 10.75
N PHE A 18 -6.88 -7.86 9.43
CA PHE A 18 -7.64 -8.73 8.53
C PHE A 18 -6.72 -9.36 7.48
N GLY A 19 -7.04 -10.59 7.12
CA GLY A 19 -6.24 -11.35 6.19
C GLY A 19 -6.71 -11.25 4.74
N TRP A 20 -5.96 -11.91 3.86
CA TRP A 20 -6.21 -11.88 2.42
C TRP A 20 -7.60 -12.40 2.03
N ASN A 21 -8.12 -13.38 2.77
CA ASN A 21 -9.43 -13.96 2.48
C ASN A 21 -10.56 -12.97 2.75
N VAL A 22 -10.41 -12.11 3.76
CA VAL A 22 -11.39 -11.06 4.07
C VAL A 22 -11.42 -10.03 2.94
N THR A 23 -10.25 -9.60 2.49
CA THR A 23 -10.12 -8.67 1.37
C THR A 23 -10.75 -9.26 0.10
N LYS A 24 -10.45 -10.51 -0.21
CA LYS A 24 -10.97 -11.19 -1.39
C LYS A 24 -12.50 -11.25 -1.38
N THR A 25 -13.08 -11.64 -0.25
CA THR A 25 -14.52 -11.70 -0.10
C THR A 25 -15.17 -10.33 -0.23
N PHE A 26 -14.58 -9.33 0.40
CA PHE A 26 -15.08 -7.95 0.33
C PHE A 26 -15.08 -7.44 -1.10
N CYS A 27 -13.97 -7.62 -1.82
CA CYS A 27 -13.85 -7.19 -3.20
C CYS A 27 -14.88 -7.90 -4.11
N ALA A 28 -15.03 -9.21 -3.93
CA ALA A 28 -15.97 -9.98 -4.73
C ALA A 28 -17.42 -9.53 -4.49
N ARG A 29 -17.80 -9.28 -3.24
CA ARG A 29 -19.16 -8.85 -2.88
C ARG A 29 -19.48 -7.44 -3.35
N ASN A 30 -18.49 -6.59 -3.51
CA ASN A 30 -18.69 -5.19 -3.85
C ASN A 30 -18.25 -4.85 -5.29
N GLY A 31 -17.88 -5.84 -6.08
CA GLY A 31 -17.46 -5.63 -7.46
C GLY A 31 -16.19 -4.79 -7.59
N LEU A 32 -15.25 -4.96 -6.66
CA LEU A 32 -14.01 -4.19 -6.63
C LEU A 32 -12.84 -5.03 -7.13
N GLY A 33 -11.97 -4.40 -7.92
CA GLY A 33 -10.74 -5.05 -8.39
C GLY A 33 -9.52 -4.72 -7.54
N LEU A 34 -9.61 -3.68 -6.71
CA LEU A 34 -8.49 -3.24 -5.90
C LEU A 34 -8.96 -2.31 -4.78
N ILE A 35 -8.37 -2.47 -3.61
CA ILE A 35 -8.51 -1.53 -2.50
C ILE A 35 -7.21 -0.76 -2.34
N VAL A 36 -7.30 0.56 -2.27
CA VAL A 36 -6.16 1.43 -1.96
C VAL A 36 -6.36 1.98 -0.55
N ARG A 37 -5.36 1.81 0.29
CA ARG A 37 -5.38 2.33 1.66
C ARG A 37 -4.12 3.11 1.98
N SER A 38 -4.19 3.93 3.01
CA SER A 38 -3.07 4.76 3.45
C SER A 38 -3.04 4.84 4.98
N HIS A 39 -2.38 5.86 5.50
CA HIS A 39 -2.28 6.17 6.93
C HIS A 39 -1.42 5.18 7.71
N GLN A 40 -0.47 4.54 7.04
CA GLN A 40 0.49 3.67 7.71
C GLN A 40 1.82 3.74 6.98
N SER A 41 2.84 4.23 7.65
CA SER A 41 4.20 4.22 7.14
C SER A 41 4.91 2.93 7.56
N LYS A 42 5.96 2.60 6.83
CA LYS A 42 6.84 1.49 7.17
C LYS A 42 8.26 1.96 6.93
N GLN A 43 9.08 1.90 7.97
CA GLN A 43 10.47 2.33 7.90
C GLN A 43 11.23 1.57 6.81
N GLY A 44 11.97 2.31 5.98
CA GLY A 44 12.74 1.72 4.90
C GLY A 44 11.92 1.23 3.71
N SER A 45 10.62 1.51 3.66
CA SER A 45 9.77 1.05 2.56
C SER A 45 9.90 1.92 1.32
N LEU A 46 9.41 1.40 0.20
CA LEU A 46 9.33 2.13 -1.06
C LEU A 46 8.12 3.08 -1.14
N GLY A 47 7.34 3.19 -0.08
CA GLY A 47 6.16 4.03 -0.05
C GLY A 47 4.90 3.31 -0.52
N PHE A 48 5.01 2.10 -1.00
CA PHE A 48 3.84 1.26 -1.34
C PHE A 48 4.14 -0.20 -1.08
N GLU A 49 3.08 -0.96 -0.87
CA GLU A 49 3.16 -2.41 -0.72
C GLU A 49 1.89 -3.03 -1.28
N VAL A 50 2.06 -4.01 -2.15
CA VAL A 50 0.94 -4.77 -2.75
C VAL A 50 0.76 -6.03 -1.93
N MET A 51 -0.46 -6.28 -1.49
CA MET A 51 -0.80 -7.35 -0.56
C MET A 51 -2.07 -8.07 -0.99
N HIS A 52 -2.39 -9.14 -0.29
CA HIS A 52 -3.66 -9.86 -0.41
C HIS A 52 -3.98 -10.23 -1.86
N ASP A 53 -3.04 -10.94 -2.49
CA ASP A 53 -3.22 -11.46 -3.85
C ASP A 53 -3.51 -10.33 -4.86
N ASN A 54 -2.78 -9.22 -4.73
CA ASN A 54 -2.90 -8.03 -5.58
C ASN A 54 -4.25 -7.30 -5.48
N LEU A 55 -5.00 -7.54 -4.40
CA LEU A 55 -6.28 -6.88 -4.18
C LEU A 55 -6.20 -5.68 -3.23
N LEU A 56 -5.06 -5.49 -2.58
CA LEU A 56 -4.87 -4.41 -1.62
C LEU A 56 -3.52 -3.77 -1.86
N VAL A 57 -3.49 -2.44 -1.98
CA VAL A 57 -2.25 -1.70 -2.01
C VAL A 57 -2.27 -0.65 -0.92
N ARG A 58 -1.20 -0.63 -0.13
CA ARG A 58 -0.96 0.43 0.84
C ARG A 58 -0.05 1.45 0.17
N VAL A 59 -0.40 2.73 0.27
CA VAL A 59 0.40 3.83 -0.25
C VAL A 59 0.64 4.86 0.84
N PHE A 60 1.88 5.37 0.90
CA PHE A 60 2.27 6.40 1.86
C PHE A 60 3.16 7.39 1.12
N SER A 61 2.70 8.62 0.97
CA SER A 61 3.31 9.59 0.05
C SER A 61 4.37 10.48 0.71
N ALA A 62 4.47 10.48 2.04
CA ALA A 62 5.42 11.33 2.75
C ALA A 62 6.80 10.67 2.84
N ARG A 63 7.69 11.04 1.93
CA ARG A 63 9.08 10.57 2.02
C ARG A 63 9.78 11.19 3.23
N ASP A 64 10.76 10.47 3.77
CA ASP A 64 11.55 10.89 4.94
C ASP A 64 10.67 11.26 6.14
N TYR A 65 9.55 10.53 6.30
CA TYR A 65 8.59 10.78 7.36
C TYR A 65 9.24 10.57 8.73
N GLU A 66 9.17 11.58 9.58
CA GLU A 66 9.78 11.55 10.92
C GLU A 66 11.25 11.12 10.88
N SER A 67 11.96 11.49 9.82
CA SER A 67 13.38 11.15 9.62
C SER A 67 13.68 9.66 9.52
N HIS A 68 12.69 8.84 9.12
CA HIS A 68 12.87 7.40 9.01
C HIS A 68 13.58 6.96 7.72
N GLY A 69 13.90 7.89 6.82
CA GLY A 69 14.56 7.56 5.57
C GLY A 69 13.73 6.73 4.61
N ASN A 70 12.41 6.74 4.77
CA ASN A 70 11.52 6.02 3.87
C ASN A 70 11.31 6.77 2.57
N CYS A 71 11.06 6.02 1.49
CA CYS A 71 10.53 6.60 0.28
C CYS A 71 9.04 6.86 0.44
N GLY A 72 8.51 7.78 -0.36
CA GLY A 72 7.08 7.93 -0.53
C GLY A 72 6.65 7.36 -1.87
N ALA A 73 5.35 7.29 -2.11
CA ALA A 73 4.84 6.87 -3.40
C ALA A 73 3.50 7.54 -3.68
N VAL A 74 3.21 7.68 -4.97
CA VAL A 74 1.89 8.03 -5.46
C VAL A 74 1.47 6.97 -6.46
N LEU A 75 0.19 6.82 -6.68
CA LEU A 75 -0.34 5.88 -7.67
C LEU A 75 -0.86 6.64 -8.86
N LEU A 76 -0.42 6.23 -10.06
CA LEU A 76 -0.94 6.75 -11.32
C LEU A 76 -2.01 5.77 -11.79
N VAL A 77 -3.24 6.26 -11.90
CA VAL A 77 -4.37 5.43 -12.31
C VAL A 77 -4.85 5.90 -13.67
N SER A 78 -4.92 4.98 -14.61
CA SER A 78 -5.42 5.25 -15.95
C SER A 78 -6.37 4.14 -16.39
N ARG A 79 -7.23 4.44 -17.35
CA ARG A 79 -8.20 3.49 -17.89
C ARG A 79 -7.82 3.12 -19.31
N ASP A 80 -7.82 1.83 -19.59
CA ASP A 80 -7.76 1.29 -20.94
C ASP A 80 -9.19 0.99 -21.38
N ASP A 81 -9.76 1.88 -22.20
CA ASP A 81 -11.16 1.79 -22.62
C ASP A 81 -11.42 0.58 -23.53
N GLU A 82 -10.42 0.16 -24.29
CA GLU A 82 -10.56 -0.98 -25.20
C GLU A 82 -10.69 -2.30 -24.43
N ARG A 83 -9.98 -2.43 -23.31
CA ARG A 83 -9.96 -3.64 -22.49
C ARG A 83 -10.84 -3.55 -21.27
N ASP A 84 -11.43 -2.36 -21.01
CA ASP A 84 -12.21 -2.07 -19.82
C ASP A 84 -11.42 -2.39 -18.53
N LEU A 85 -10.15 -2.00 -18.50
CA LEU A 85 -9.25 -2.24 -17.38
C LEU A 85 -8.71 -0.94 -16.82
N LEU A 86 -8.52 -0.92 -15.50
CA LEU A 86 -7.75 0.14 -14.84
C LEU A 86 -6.31 -0.31 -14.71
N HIS A 87 -5.39 0.58 -15.07
CA HIS A 87 -3.97 0.41 -14.81
C HIS A 87 -3.58 1.24 -13.61
N VAL A 88 -2.97 0.60 -12.62
CA VAL A 88 -2.50 1.26 -11.42
C VAL A 88 -0.99 1.09 -11.37
N ARG A 89 -0.27 2.20 -11.40
CA ARG A 89 1.19 2.17 -11.44
C ARG A 89 1.76 3.01 -10.31
N PRO A 90 2.59 2.45 -9.42
CA PRO A 90 3.24 3.24 -8.40
C PRO A 90 4.39 4.06 -8.98
N GLN A 91 4.51 5.28 -8.49
CA GLN A 91 5.64 6.16 -8.75
C GLN A 91 6.33 6.45 -7.42
N VAL A 92 7.55 5.99 -7.27
CA VAL A 92 8.29 6.15 -6.03
C VAL A 92 8.90 7.54 -5.96
N LEU A 93 8.77 8.17 -4.79
CA LEU A 93 9.43 9.39 -4.42
C LEU A 93 10.59 9.02 -3.50
N HIS A 94 11.79 8.99 -4.04
CA HIS A 94 12.95 8.50 -3.31
C HIS A 94 13.31 9.38 -2.12
N SER A 95 13.76 8.74 -1.04
CA SER A 95 14.27 9.42 0.14
C SER A 95 15.42 10.33 -0.26
N LEU A 96 15.34 11.60 0.13
CA LEU A 96 16.44 12.55 -0.08
C LEU A 96 17.58 12.31 0.88
N THR A 97 17.26 11.89 2.09
CA THR A 97 18.25 11.59 3.11
C THR A 97 19.16 10.44 2.67
N LYS A 98 18.58 9.35 2.18
CA LYS A 98 19.36 8.22 1.69
C LYS A 98 20.15 8.54 0.43
N ALA A 99 19.59 9.38 -0.45
CA ALA A 99 20.28 9.79 -1.65
C ALA A 99 21.53 10.61 -1.31
N LEU A 100 21.45 11.50 -0.33
CA LEU A 100 22.60 12.27 0.13
C LEU A 100 23.66 11.39 0.81
N ASP A 101 23.24 10.44 1.62
CA ASP A 101 24.15 9.50 2.28
C ASP A 101 24.87 8.62 1.26
N GLY A 102 24.22 8.28 0.16
CA GLY A 102 24.81 7.48 -0.90
C GLY A 102 25.83 8.21 -1.76
N VAL A 103 25.91 9.54 -1.67
CA VAL A 103 26.84 10.36 -2.45
C VAL A 103 28.19 10.53 -1.75
N THR A 104 28.23 10.29 -0.48
CA THR A 104 29.47 10.36 0.31
C THR A 104 30.20 9.02 0.26
#